data_4ae622764d026805b6c11e3ecf878135
#
_entry.id   4ae622764d026805b6c11e3ecf878135
#
_cell.length_a   1.000
_cell.length_b   1.000
_cell.length_c   1.000
_cell.angle_alpha   90.00
_cell.angle_beta   90.00
_cell.angle_gamma   90.00
#
_symmetry.space_group_name_H-M   'P 1'
#
loop_
_entity.id
_entity.type
_entity.pdbx_description
1 polymer ?
#
loop_
_entity_poly.entity_id
_entity_poly.type
_entity_poly.pdbx_seq_one_letter_code
_entity_poly.pdbx_strand_id
1 'polypeptide(L)'
;MPQTIHRGIKALIDEANAEIETLSATEAIKAAQSDDVVIVDIRDPREIERDGRIPGAFSCTRGMLEFWIDPASPYAKPVFQQEKKFIFHCAGGMRSALAAKTAQDMGLKPVAHMGGGFAAWRDAGGPVEKIEPKKAKG
;
A
#
# COMPACT_ATOMS: atom_id res chain seq x y z
N MET A 1 21.21 -23.37 -16.77
CA MET A 1 19.83 -23.83 -16.58
C MET A 1 19.08 -22.85 -15.68
N PRO A 2 17.92 -22.37 -16.09
CA PRO A 2 17.15 -21.49 -15.19
C PRO A 2 16.61 -22.27 -14.00
N GLN A 3 16.34 -21.55 -12.93
CA GLN A 3 15.71 -22.13 -11.73
C GLN A 3 14.27 -22.55 -12.05
N THR A 4 13.80 -23.59 -11.38
CA THR A 4 12.40 -23.98 -11.45
C THR A 4 11.67 -23.36 -10.27
N ILE A 5 10.72 -22.46 -10.58
CA ILE A 5 9.94 -21.80 -9.55
C ILE A 5 8.60 -22.50 -9.42
N HIS A 6 8.31 -23.06 -8.25
CA HIS A 6 7.08 -23.82 -8.00
C HIS A 6 5.88 -22.93 -7.67
N ARG A 7 6.15 -21.78 -7.06
CA ARG A 7 5.11 -20.80 -6.73
C ARG A 7 5.55 -19.46 -7.28
N GLY A 8 5.10 -19.17 -8.50
CA GLY A 8 5.44 -17.93 -9.18
C GLY A 8 4.65 -16.74 -8.62
N ILE A 9 4.97 -15.56 -9.15
CA ILE A 9 4.34 -14.32 -8.69
C ILE A 9 2.81 -14.34 -8.86
N LYS A 10 2.32 -14.95 -9.95
CA LYS A 10 0.87 -15.04 -10.16
C LYS A 10 0.20 -15.85 -9.07
N ALA A 11 0.78 -16.98 -8.68
CA ALA A 11 0.24 -17.79 -7.60
C ALA A 11 0.22 -17.05 -6.28
N LEU A 12 1.28 -16.32 -5.96
CA LEU A 12 1.36 -15.52 -4.73
C LEU A 12 0.29 -14.44 -4.69
N ILE A 13 0.09 -13.75 -5.82
CA ILE A 13 -0.92 -12.69 -5.92
C ILE A 13 -2.32 -13.28 -5.81
N ASP A 14 -2.60 -14.39 -6.49
CA ASP A 14 -3.91 -15.04 -6.43
C ASP A 14 -4.24 -15.50 -5.00
N GLU A 15 -3.26 -16.06 -4.30
CA GLU A 15 -3.41 -16.46 -2.89
C GLU A 15 -3.69 -15.24 -2.01
N ALA A 16 -2.96 -14.16 -2.22
CA ALA A 16 -3.17 -12.94 -1.45
C ALA A 16 -4.57 -12.39 -1.67
N ASN A 17 -5.01 -12.28 -2.92
CA ASN A 17 -6.33 -11.76 -3.25
C ASN A 17 -7.46 -12.64 -2.72
N ALA A 18 -7.22 -13.93 -2.52
CA ALA A 18 -8.21 -14.83 -1.93
C ALA A 18 -8.40 -14.60 -0.44
N GLU A 19 -7.42 -14.02 0.24
CA GLU A 19 -7.43 -13.86 1.70
C GLU A 19 -7.66 -12.43 2.18
N ILE A 20 -7.50 -11.43 1.30
CA ILE A 20 -7.62 -10.02 1.67
C ILE A 20 -8.81 -9.39 0.98
N GLU A 21 -9.30 -8.30 1.58
CA GLU A 21 -10.32 -7.48 0.96
C GLU A 21 -9.69 -6.65 -0.16
N THR A 22 -10.32 -6.65 -1.33
CA THR A 22 -9.91 -5.80 -2.45
C THR A 22 -10.97 -4.75 -2.69
N LEU A 23 -10.58 -3.48 -2.61
CA LEU A 23 -11.46 -2.36 -2.92
C LEU A 23 -11.21 -1.88 -4.33
N SER A 24 -12.27 -1.48 -5.02
CA SER A 24 -12.12 -0.76 -6.27
C SER A 24 -11.59 0.64 -5.99
N ALA A 25 -11.08 1.33 -7.02
CA ALA A 25 -10.64 2.71 -6.86
C ALA A 25 -11.78 3.59 -6.35
N THR A 26 -12.99 3.43 -6.88
CA THR A 26 -14.15 4.21 -6.44
C THR A 26 -14.46 3.97 -4.96
N GLU A 27 -14.43 2.73 -4.51
CA GLU A 27 -14.63 2.40 -3.10
C GLU A 27 -13.52 2.98 -2.23
N ALA A 28 -12.28 2.92 -2.69
CA ALA A 28 -11.13 3.47 -1.96
C ALA A 28 -11.20 4.98 -1.84
N ILE A 29 -11.61 5.67 -2.92
CA ILE A 29 -11.79 7.14 -2.90
C ILE A 29 -12.81 7.53 -1.83
N LYS A 30 -13.92 6.80 -1.76
CA LYS A 30 -14.95 7.05 -0.76
C LYS A 30 -14.42 6.77 0.66
N ALA A 31 -13.74 5.63 0.84
CA ALA A 31 -13.19 5.25 2.13
C ALA A 31 -12.15 6.24 2.64
N ALA A 32 -11.35 6.79 1.74
CA ALA A 32 -10.28 7.73 2.10
C ALA A 32 -10.79 9.04 2.72
N GLN A 33 -12.09 9.32 2.61
CA GLN A 33 -12.69 10.49 3.22
C GLN A 33 -12.92 10.33 4.73
N SER A 34 -12.81 9.12 5.23
CA SER A 34 -13.01 8.82 6.64
C SER A 34 -11.73 8.99 7.45
N ASP A 35 -11.85 9.55 8.66
CA ASP A 35 -10.72 9.64 9.59
C ASP A 35 -10.34 8.27 10.17
N ASP A 36 -11.19 7.26 9.98
CA ASP A 36 -10.93 5.90 10.46
C ASP A 36 -10.19 5.04 9.46
N VAL A 37 -9.68 5.64 8.39
CA VAL A 37 -8.96 4.95 7.32
C VAL A 37 -7.58 5.56 7.15
N VAL A 38 -6.57 4.70 7.01
CA VAL A 38 -5.21 5.09 6.63
C VAL A 38 -4.92 4.48 5.26
N ILE A 39 -4.60 5.34 4.29
CA ILE A 39 -4.12 4.88 2.99
C ILE A 39 -2.61 4.71 3.11
N VAL A 40 -2.10 3.54 2.77
CA VAL A 40 -0.68 3.23 2.85
C VAL A 40 -0.12 3.04 1.44
N ASP A 41 0.80 3.91 1.06
CA ASP A 41 1.46 3.88 -0.24
C ASP A 41 2.78 3.12 -0.09
N ILE A 42 2.88 1.96 -0.74
CA ILE A 42 4.07 1.11 -0.61
C ILE A 42 5.04 1.26 -1.80
N ARG A 43 4.79 2.25 -2.65
CA ARG A 43 5.65 2.49 -3.81
C ARG A 43 6.99 3.08 -3.39
N ASP A 44 7.96 2.95 -4.31
CA ASP A 44 9.27 3.58 -4.17
C ASP A 44 9.12 5.11 -4.22
N PRO A 45 9.92 5.87 -3.44
CA PRO A 45 9.86 7.34 -3.47
C PRO A 45 9.99 7.95 -4.87
N ARG A 46 10.74 7.32 -5.77
CA ARG A 46 10.89 7.82 -7.14
C ARG A 46 9.60 7.75 -7.93
N GLU A 47 8.80 6.69 -7.70
CA GLU A 47 7.48 6.57 -8.33
C GLU A 47 6.55 7.68 -7.83
N ILE A 48 6.62 7.96 -6.54
CA ILE A 48 5.80 9.00 -5.90
C ILE A 48 6.16 10.39 -6.44
N GLU A 49 7.45 10.68 -6.56
CA GLU A 49 7.91 11.95 -7.13
C GLU A 49 7.47 12.12 -8.57
N ARG A 50 7.55 11.04 -9.36
CA ARG A 50 7.21 11.08 -10.77
C ARG A 50 5.70 11.20 -11.02
N ASP A 51 4.91 10.44 -10.27
CA ASP A 51 3.48 10.26 -10.56
C ASP A 51 2.56 11.00 -9.59
N GLY A 52 3.08 11.53 -8.50
CA GLY A 52 2.28 12.14 -7.44
C GLY A 52 1.80 11.11 -6.43
N ARG A 53 1.02 11.58 -5.47
CA ARG A 53 0.50 10.71 -4.40
C ARG A 53 -0.95 11.02 -4.06
N ILE A 54 -1.57 10.11 -3.34
CA ILE A 54 -2.89 10.34 -2.75
C ILE A 54 -2.67 11.26 -1.54
N PRO A 55 -3.38 12.40 -1.47
CA PRO A 55 -3.24 13.32 -0.33
C PRO A 55 -3.53 12.60 0.99
N GLY A 56 -2.65 12.81 1.96
CA GLY A 56 -2.80 12.20 3.28
C GLY A 56 -2.32 10.76 3.40
N ALA A 57 -1.91 10.14 2.30
CA ALA A 57 -1.41 8.76 2.34
C ALA A 57 -0.09 8.69 3.14
N PHE A 58 0.05 7.61 3.89
CA PHE A 58 1.28 7.33 4.62
C PHE A 58 2.21 6.52 3.73
N SER A 59 3.41 7.02 3.51
CA SER A 59 4.41 6.33 2.68
C SER A 59 5.16 5.29 3.51
N CYS A 60 5.06 4.04 3.09
CA CYS A 60 5.77 2.93 3.70
C CYS A 60 6.31 2.04 2.60
N THR A 61 7.54 2.28 2.18
CA THR A 61 8.18 1.47 1.16
C THR A 61 8.10 -0.01 1.53
N ARG A 62 7.77 -0.86 0.57
CA ARG A 62 7.51 -2.28 0.83
C ARG A 62 8.58 -2.96 1.69
N GLY A 63 9.85 -2.60 1.49
CA GLY A 63 10.95 -3.20 2.23
C GLY A 63 10.94 -2.92 3.74
N MET A 64 10.21 -1.90 4.18
CA MET A 64 10.15 -1.53 5.60
C MET A 64 8.87 -1.98 6.29
N LEU A 65 7.94 -2.56 5.54
CA LEU A 65 6.59 -2.84 6.05
C LEU A 65 6.58 -3.64 7.34
N GLU A 66 7.20 -4.79 7.35
CA GLU A 66 7.19 -5.68 8.52
C GLU A 66 7.84 -5.01 9.73
N PHE A 67 8.92 -4.28 9.49
CA PHE A 67 9.66 -3.60 10.56
C PHE A 67 8.85 -2.44 11.17
N TRP A 68 8.02 -1.79 10.37
CA TRP A 68 7.24 -0.65 10.83
C TRP A 68 5.92 -1.05 11.49
N ILE A 69 5.38 -2.22 11.13
CA ILE A 69 4.13 -2.73 11.70
C ILE A 69 4.32 -3.28 13.11
N ASP A 70 5.40 -4.03 13.34
CA ASP A 70 5.58 -4.74 14.59
C ASP A 70 5.99 -3.79 15.73
N PRO A 71 5.15 -3.62 16.76
CA PRO A 71 5.48 -2.73 17.88
C PRO A 71 6.72 -3.16 18.66
N ALA A 72 7.13 -4.42 18.55
CA ALA A 72 8.36 -4.91 19.18
C ALA A 72 9.60 -4.61 18.35
N SER A 73 9.44 -4.18 17.11
CA SER A 73 10.56 -3.80 16.24
C SER A 73 11.16 -2.46 16.69
N PRO A 74 12.51 -2.29 16.61
CA PRO A 74 13.12 -0.99 16.89
C PRO A 74 12.71 0.09 15.88
N TYR A 75 12.11 -0.29 14.75
CA TYR A 75 11.69 0.64 13.70
C TYR A 75 10.18 0.85 13.64
N ALA A 76 9.44 0.39 14.65
CA ALA A 76 7.97 0.49 14.67
C ALA A 76 7.50 1.93 14.47
N LYS A 77 6.42 2.09 13.68
CA LYS A 77 5.81 3.41 13.42
C LYS A 77 4.44 3.48 14.09
N PRO A 78 4.16 4.57 14.82
CA PRO A 78 2.90 4.70 15.55
C PRO A 78 1.65 4.60 14.68
N VAL A 79 1.72 4.95 13.40
CA VAL A 79 0.56 4.91 12.51
C VAL A 79 -0.06 3.52 12.47
N PHE A 80 0.75 2.46 12.56
CA PHE A 80 0.24 1.09 12.52
C PHE A 80 -0.32 0.60 13.85
N GLN A 81 -0.24 1.40 14.91
CA GLN A 81 -0.83 1.06 16.21
C GLN A 81 -2.24 1.59 16.37
N GLN A 82 -2.73 2.36 15.42
CA GLN A 82 -4.06 2.94 15.48
C GLN A 82 -5.13 1.90 15.13
N GLU A 83 -6.29 2.01 15.77
CA GLU A 83 -7.44 1.15 15.46
C GLU A 83 -8.18 1.74 14.26
N LYS A 84 -7.57 1.61 13.07
CA LYS A 84 -8.12 2.12 11.82
C LYS A 84 -8.04 1.04 10.76
N LYS A 85 -8.77 1.24 9.68
CA LYS A 85 -8.66 0.37 8.51
C LYS A 85 -7.49 0.82 7.66
N PHE A 86 -6.61 -0.09 7.30
CA PHE A 86 -5.43 0.19 6.49
C PHE A 86 -5.68 -0.29 5.07
N ILE A 87 -5.60 0.63 4.11
CA ILE A 87 -5.79 0.32 2.70
C ILE A 87 -4.46 0.51 1.99
N PHE A 88 -3.87 -0.58 1.57
CA PHE A 88 -2.57 -0.57 0.88
C PHE A 88 -2.75 -0.35 -0.61
N HIS A 89 -1.85 0.41 -1.22
CA HIS A 89 -1.84 0.55 -2.67
C HIS A 89 -0.41 0.65 -3.21
N CYS A 90 -0.29 0.33 -4.48
CA CYS A 90 0.94 0.50 -5.26
C CYS A 90 0.57 1.11 -6.61
N ALA A 91 1.39 0.92 -7.63
CA ALA A 91 1.10 1.50 -8.95
C ALA A 91 -0.06 0.79 -9.66
N GLY A 92 -0.04 -0.54 -9.70
CA GLY A 92 -1.03 -1.33 -10.46
C GLY A 92 -1.79 -2.37 -9.65
N GLY A 93 -1.53 -2.52 -8.37
CA GLY A 93 -2.28 -3.42 -7.50
C GLY A 93 -1.63 -4.76 -7.19
N MET A 94 -0.47 -5.06 -7.76
CA MET A 94 0.19 -6.36 -7.53
C MET A 94 0.98 -6.38 -6.23
N ARG A 95 1.87 -5.41 -6.05
CA ARG A 95 2.68 -5.32 -4.83
C ARG A 95 1.81 -5.11 -3.59
N SER A 96 0.72 -4.34 -3.72
CA SER A 96 -0.15 -4.05 -2.59
C SER A 96 -0.96 -5.27 -2.14
N ALA A 97 -1.28 -6.19 -3.06
CA ALA A 97 -1.91 -7.45 -2.69
C ALA A 97 -1.00 -8.25 -1.75
N LEU A 98 0.27 -8.37 -2.11
CA LEU A 98 1.25 -9.08 -1.29
C LEU A 98 1.49 -8.37 0.04
N ALA A 99 1.57 -7.04 0.01
CA ALA A 99 1.78 -6.25 1.23
C ALA A 99 0.60 -6.38 2.19
N ALA A 100 -0.61 -6.28 1.69
CA ALA A 100 -1.81 -6.40 2.51
C ALA A 100 -1.92 -7.78 3.16
N LYS A 101 -1.60 -8.83 2.38
CA LYS A 101 -1.59 -10.18 2.94
C LYS A 101 -0.56 -10.31 4.06
N THR A 102 0.65 -9.82 3.84
CA THR A 102 1.69 -9.85 4.86
C THR A 102 1.25 -9.12 6.12
N ALA A 103 0.69 -7.93 5.98
CA ALA A 103 0.22 -7.13 7.12
C ALA A 103 -0.89 -7.87 7.88
N GLN A 104 -1.84 -8.45 7.15
CA GLN A 104 -2.94 -9.20 7.76
C GLN A 104 -2.43 -10.44 8.48
N ASP A 105 -1.49 -11.16 7.88
CA ASP A 105 -0.89 -12.35 8.49
C ASP A 105 -0.14 -12.00 9.77
N MET A 106 0.42 -10.80 9.86
CA MET A 106 1.07 -10.31 11.08
C MET A 106 0.08 -9.92 12.18
N GLY A 107 -1.20 -9.75 11.83
CA GLY A 107 -2.23 -9.38 12.79
C GLY A 107 -2.79 -7.97 12.65
N LEU A 108 -2.30 -7.18 11.70
CA LEU A 108 -2.88 -5.86 11.43
C LEU A 108 -4.29 -6.05 10.88
N LYS A 109 -5.26 -5.32 11.42
CA LYS A 109 -6.66 -5.46 10.98
C LYS A 109 -7.49 -4.24 11.35
N PRO A 110 -8.52 -3.91 10.55
CA PRO A 110 -8.83 -4.50 9.24
C PRO A 110 -7.89 -3.99 8.15
N VAL A 111 -7.63 -4.83 7.16
CA VAL A 111 -6.72 -4.55 6.07
C VAL A 111 -7.44 -4.80 4.74
N ALA A 112 -7.18 -3.92 3.78
CA ALA A 112 -7.62 -4.09 2.40
C ALA A 112 -6.51 -3.59 1.48
N HIS A 113 -6.63 -3.87 0.18
CA HIS A 113 -5.80 -3.19 -0.79
C HIS A 113 -6.67 -2.67 -1.93
N MET A 114 -6.14 -1.69 -2.65
CA MET A 114 -6.85 -1.09 -3.78
C MET A 114 -6.46 -1.81 -5.06
N GLY A 115 -7.41 -2.52 -5.66
CA GLY A 115 -7.21 -3.14 -6.96
C GLY A 115 -6.99 -2.09 -8.03
N GLY A 116 -6.09 -2.37 -8.97
CA GLY A 116 -5.74 -1.41 -10.01
C GLY A 116 -4.80 -0.30 -9.57
N GLY A 117 -4.58 -0.15 -8.27
CA GLY A 117 -3.58 0.74 -7.71
C GLY A 117 -3.77 2.22 -8.02
N PHE A 118 -2.67 2.95 -7.95
CA PHE A 118 -2.66 4.40 -8.17
C PHE A 118 -3.22 4.80 -9.55
N ALA A 119 -2.93 3.98 -10.56
CA ALA A 119 -3.44 4.26 -11.91
C ALA A 119 -4.97 4.26 -11.92
N ALA A 120 -5.61 3.25 -11.30
CA ALA A 120 -7.06 3.18 -11.21
C ALA A 120 -7.65 4.32 -10.38
N TRP A 121 -6.97 4.70 -9.28
CA TRP A 121 -7.36 5.83 -8.46
C TRP A 121 -7.43 7.12 -9.29
N ARG A 122 -6.36 7.40 -10.01
CA ARG A 122 -6.27 8.59 -10.86
C ARG A 122 -7.34 8.56 -11.95
N ASP A 123 -7.52 7.41 -12.62
CA ASP A 123 -8.48 7.28 -13.70
C ASP A 123 -9.93 7.41 -13.21
N ALA A 124 -10.18 7.06 -11.96
CA ALA A 124 -11.51 7.20 -11.34
C ALA A 124 -11.77 8.63 -10.83
N GLY A 125 -10.83 9.53 -10.99
CA GLY A 125 -10.96 10.92 -10.57
C GLY A 125 -10.58 11.18 -9.11
N GLY A 126 -9.88 10.27 -8.47
CA GLY A 126 -9.41 10.47 -7.11
C GLY A 126 -8.40 11.62 -7.04
N PRO A 127 -8.37 12.34 -5.91
CA PRO A 127 -7.42 13.45 -5.78
C PRO A 127 -5.98 12.97 -5.76
N VAL A 128 -5.12 13.75 -6.43
CA VAL A 128 -3.68 13.49 -6.54
C VAL A 128 -2.95 14.78 -6.27
N GLU A 129 -1.90 14.72 -5.47
CA GLU A 129 -1.02 15.87 -5.29
C GLU A 129 0.40 15.54 -5.73
N LYS A 130 1.07 16.54 -6.29
CA LYS A 130 2.47 16.39 -6.67
C LYS A 130 3.35 16.63 -5.45
N ILE A 131 4.42 15.86 -5.38
CA ILE A 131 5.46 16.06 -4.37
C ILE A 131 6.63 16.76 -5.04
N GLU A 132 7.07 17.86 -4.46
CA GLU A 132 8.28 18.52 -4.91
C GLU A 132 9.47 17.63 -4.56
N PRO A 133 10.39 17.39 -5.51
CA PRO A 133 11.63 16.65 -5.20
C PRO A 133 12.37 17.38 -4.09
N LYS A 134 12.96 16.62 -3.16
CA LYS A 134 13.83 17.23 -2.16
C LYS A 134 14.93 17.98 -2.87
N LYS A 135 14.97 19.29 -2.66
CA LYS A 135 16.06 20.09 -3.16
C LYS A 135 17.34 19.66 -2.45
N ALA A 136 18.39 19.43 -3.22
CA ALA A 136 19.69 19.21 -2.62
C ALA A 136 19.97 20.42 -1.72
N LYS A 137 20.29 20.16 -0.46
CA LYS A 137 20.72 21.23 0.41
C LYS A 137 22.06 21.71 -0.11
N GLY A 138 22.05 22.88 -0.67
CA GLY A 138 23.27 23.52 -1.18
C GLY A 138 24.25 23.80 -0.07
#